data_2bc3f8ba966d8ee8f30af4b5c8fab842
#
_entry.id   2bc3f8ba966d8ee8f30af4b5c8fab842
#
_cell.length_a   1.000
_cell.length_b   1.000
_cell.length_c   1.000
_cell.angle_alpha   90.00
_cell.angle_beta   90.00
_cell.angle_gamma   90.00
#
_symmetry.space_group_name_H-M   'P 1'
#
loop_
_entity.id
_entity.type
_entity.pdbx_description
1 polymer ?
#
loop_
_entity_poly.entity_id
_entity_poly.type
_entity_poly.pdbx_seq_one_letter_code
_entity_poly.pdbx_strand_id
1 'polypeptide(L)' 'MTMKYARLTTPLVRDGGGLRPASWDEALERAAAGFRRALDEDALTGVFSCSKATNELNFATQKFARVVLGTNNVDSCNRT' A
#
# COMPACT_ATOMS: atom_id res chain seq x y z
N MET A 1 16.52 -23.55 13.48
CA MET A 1 16.69 -22.29 14.25
C MET A 1 15.65 -21.28 13.80
N THR A 2 15.08 -20.61 14.73
CA THR A 2 14.05 -19.64 14.44
C THR A 2 14.59 -18.23 14.64
N MET A 3 14.53 -17.43 13.58
CA MET A 3 14.87 -16.02 13.71
C MET A 3 13.60 -15.25 14.05
N LYS A 4 13.70 -14.46 15.07
CA LYS A 4 12.59 -13.60 15.48
C LYS A 4 12.90 -12.16 15.08
N TYR A 5 11.98 -11.58 14.35
CA TYR A 5 12.05 -10.18 13.97
C TYR A 5 11.02 -9.41 14.77
N ALA A 6 11.40 -8.23 15.23
CA ALA A 6 10.45 -7.38 15.90
C ALA A 6 9.34 -6.99 14.92
N ARG A 7 8.10 -7.03 15.40
CA ARG A 7 6.98 -6.59 14.58
C ARG A 7 7.06 -5.09 14.37
N LEU A 8 6.94 -4.66 13.14
CA LEU A 8 6.92 -3.24 12.84
C LEU A 8 5.59 -2.66 13.32
N THR A 9 5.66 -1.76 14.29
CA THR A 9 4.47 -1.15 14.88
C THR A 9 4.35 0.33 14.58
N THR A 10 5.36 0.90 13.95
CA THR A 10 5.39 2.31 13.61
C THR A 10 5.65 2.44 12.11
N PRO A 11 4.89 3.29 11.41
CA PRO A 11 5.17 3.49 9.99
C PRO A 11 6.56 4.05 9.76
N LEU A 12 7.13 3.73 8.63
CA LEU A 12 8.42 4.26 8.21
C LEU A 12 8.23 5.01 6.91
N VAL A 13 8.89 6.15 6.80
CA VAL A 13 8.89 6.92 5.55
C VAL A 13 10.32 7.08 5.09
N ARG A 14 10.49 7.18 3.78
CA ARG A 14 11.81 7.38 3.19
C ARG A 14 12.16 8.86 3.26
N ASP A 15 13.35 9.12 3.77
CA ASP A 15 13.83 10.48 3.91
C ASP A 15 15.34 10.45 3.70
N GLY A 16 15.81 11.15 2.68
CA GLY A 16 17.20 11.06 2.29
C GLY A 16 17.53 9.67 1.77
N GLY A 17 18.53 9.03 2.30
CA GLY A 17 18.97 7.72 1.87
C GLY A 17 18.44 6.56 2.68
N GLY A 18 17.50 6.78 3.59
CA GLY A 18 17.03 5.72 4.46
C GLY A 18 15.61 5.89 4.90
N LEU A 19 15.16 5.00 5.77
CA LEU A 19 13.83 5.04 6.33
C LEU A 19 13.90 5.59 7.75
N ARG A 20 12.92 6.39 8.13
CA ARG A 20 12.80 6.89 9.48
C ARG A 20 11.41 6.66 10.02
N PRO A 21 11.24 6.51 11.33
CA PRO A 21 9.91 6.40 11.90
C PRO A 21 9.09 7.66 11.64
N ALA A 22 7.79 7.48 11.45
CA ALA A 22 6.88 8.58 11.18
C ALA A 22 5.55 8.30 11.88
N SER A 23 4.77 9.36 12.07
CA SER A 23 3.41 9.19 12.56
C SER A 23 2.53 8.60 11.46
N TRP A 24 1.39 8.03 11.86
CA TRP A 24 0.42 7.55 10.88
C TRP A 24 -0.09 8.68 10.00
N ASP A 25 -0.27 9.86 10.56
CA ASP A 25 -0.73 11.01 9.78
C ASP A 25 0.28 11.35 8.69
N GLU A 26 1.55 11.39 9.03
CA GLU A 26 2.58 11.68 8.05
C GLU A 26 2.69 10.59 6.99
N ALA A 27 2.62 9.33 7.41
CA ALA A 27 2.73 8.22 6.47
C ALA A 27 1.57 8.21 5.48
N LEU A 28 0.35 8.42 5.98
CA LEU A 28 -0.82 8.46 5.12
C LEU A 28 -0.80 9.66 4.19
N GLU A 29 -0.30 10.79 4.67
CA GLU A 29 -0.18 11.99 3.85
C GLU A 29 0.79 11.77 2.70
N ARG A 30 1.91 11.11 2.97
CA ARG A 30 2.88 10.79 1.94
C ARG A 30 2.33 9.80 0.92
N ALA A 31 1.60 8.78 1.38
CA ALA A 31 0.99 7.83 0.47
C ALA A 31 -0.05 8.51 -0.41
N ALA A 32 -0.88 9.36 0.17
CA ALA A 32 -1.91 10.07 -0.58
C ALA A 32 -1.28 11.01 -1.62
N ALA A 33 -0.20 11.69 -1.24
CA ALA A 33 0.49 12.59 -2.16
C ALA A 33 1.08 11.82 -3.34
N GLY A 34 1.63 10.63 -3.08
CA GLY A 34 2.17 9.78 -4.14
C GLY A 34 1.09 9.33 -5.12
N PHE A 35 -0.04 8.87 -4.61
CA PHE A 35 -1.15 8.46 -5.46
C PHE A 35 -1.70 9.65 -6.26
N ARG A 36 -1.85 10.81 -5.62
CA ARG A 36 -2.34 12.00 -6.31
C ARG A 36 -1.40 12.41 -7.43
N ARG A 37 -0.10 12.35 -7.20
CA ARG A 37 0.86 12.66 -8.24
C ARG A 37 0.74 11.69 -9.42
N ALA A 38 0.59 10.40 -9.12
CA ALA A 38 0.44 9.42 -10.19
C ALA A 38 -0.82 9.69 -11.00
N LEU A 39 -1.92 10.05 -10.36
CA LEU A 39 -3.16 10.36 -11.07
C LEU A 39 -3.03 11.63 -11.90
N ASP A 40 -2.37 12.66 -11.37
CA ASP A 40 -2.19 13.92 -12.07
C ASP A 40 -1.27 13.77 -13.28
N GLU A 41 -0.30 12.88 -13.21
CA GLU A 41 0.63 12.62 -14.30
C GLU A 41 0.13 11.53 -15.23
N ASP A 42 -1.09 11.05 -15.02
CA ASP A 42 -1.70 10.00 -15.82
C ASP A 42 -0.87 8.72 -15.84
N ALA A 43 -0.16 8.47 -14.75
CA ALA A 43 0.65 7.27 -14.62
C ALA A 43 -0.23 6.07 -14.29
N LEU A 44 0.22 4.89 -14.71
CA LEU A 44 -0.49 3.67 -14.40
C LEU A 44 -0.28 3.29 -12.94
N THR A 45 -1.37 2.84 -12.30
CA THR A 45 -1.32 2.31 -10.95
C THR A 45 -1.85 0.89 -10.96
N GLY A 46 -1.35 0.08 -10.06
CA GLY A 46 -1.81 -1.29 -9.92
C GLY A 46 -1.86 -1.68 -8.47
N VAL A 47 -2.66 -2.69 -8.16
CA VAL A 47 -2.86 -3.15 -6.81
C VAL A 47 -2.77 -4.66 -6.78
N PHE A 48 -2.02 -5.19 -5.82
CA PHE A 48 -2.00 -6.61 -5.53
C PHE A 48 -2.81 -6.87 -4.27
N SER A 49 -3.76 -7.77 -4.38
CA SER A 49 -4.46 -8.31 -3.25
C SER A 49 -3.84 -9.66 -2.91
N CYS A 50 -4.25 -10.27 -1.83
CA CYS A 50 -3.62 -11.51 -1.40
C CYS A 50 -4.67 -12.54 -1.00
N SER A 51 -4.43 -13.80 -1.40
CA SER A 51 -5.34 -14.90 -1.05
C SER A 51 -5.31 -15.19 0.45
N LYS A 52 -4.27 -14.80 1.14
CA LYS A 52 -4.15 -15.01 2.58
C LYS A 52 -4.68 -13.85 3.41
N ALA A 53 -5.19 -12.82 2.76
CA ALA A 53 -5.83 -11.71 3.46
C ALA A 53 -7.30 -12.06 3.70
N THR A 54 -7.93 -11.30 4.59
CA THR A 54 -9.36 -11.49 4.83
C THR A 54 -10.17 -11.02 3.63
N ASN A 55 -11.41 -11.53 3.54
CA ASN A 55 -12.31 -11.08 2.49
C ASN A 55 -12.59 -9.60 2.60
N GLU A 56 -12.72 -9.10 3.82
CA GLU A 56 -12.96 -7.68 4.05
C GLU A 56 -11.80 -6.82 3.54
N LEU A 57 -10.58 -7.26 3.79
CA LEU A 57 -9.42 -6.51 3.32
C LEU A 57 -9.35 -6.51 1.79
N ASN A 58 -9.61 -7.67 1.17
CA ASN A 58 -9.60 -7.76 -0.27
C ASN A 58 -10.69 -6.91 -0.90
N PHE A 59 -11.88 -6.87 -0.29
CA PHE A 59 -12.96 -6.03 -0.77
C PHE A 59 -12.58 -4.55 -0.68
N ALA A 60 -12.04 -4.13 0.47
CA ALA A 60 -11.64 -2.75 0.66
C ALA A 60 -10.54 -2.34 -0.31
N THR A 61 -9.58 -3.24 -0.56
CA THR A 61 -8.50 -2.98 -1.50
C THR A 61 -9.04 -2.78 -2.91
N GLN A 62 -9.94 -3.66 -3.33
CA GLN A 62 -10.53 -3.55 -4.66
C GLN A 62 -11.36 -2.27 -4.80
N LYS A 63 -12.12 -1.94 -3.77
CA LYS A 63 -12.91 -0.72 -3.79
C LYS A 63 -12.01 0.51 -3.87
N PHE A 64 -10.92 0.51 -3.12
CA PHE A 64 -9.95 1.61 -3.17
C PHE A 64 -9.38 1.76 -4.58
N ALA A 65 -8.98 0.65 -5.19
CA ALA A 65 -8.40 0.70 -6.53
C ALA A 65 -9.38 1.27 -7.55
N ARG A 66 -10.62 0.82 -7.52
CA ARG A 66 -11.60 1.21 -8.54
C ARG A 66 -12.21 2.57 -8.29
N VAL A 67 -12.47 2.92 -7.04
CA VAL A 67 -13.16 4.17 -6.72
C VAL A 67 -12.17 5.31 -6.56
N VAL A 68 -11.10 5.09 -5.83
CA VAL A 68 -10.14 6.15 -5.52
C VAL A 68 -9.09 6.29 -6.62
N LEU A 69 -8.46 5.17 -7.00
CA LEU A 69 -7.42 5.21 -8.02
C LEU A 69 -7.95 5.16 -9.44
N GLY A 70 -9.18 4.71 -9.61
CA GLY A 70 -9.80 4.65 -10.93
C GLY A 70 -9.15 3.63 -11.85
N THR A 71 -8.62 2.54 -11.30
CA THR A 71 -7.95 1.53 -12.09
C THR A 71 -8.59 0.17 -11.95
N ASN A 72 -8.54 -0.62 -13.00
CA ASN A 72 -8.92 -2.03 -12.97
C ASN A 72 -7.72 -2.95 -12.87
N ASN A 73 -6.54 -2.40 -12.67
CA ASN A 73 -5.31 -3.18 -12.57
C ASN A 73 -5.18 -3.78 -11.18
N VAL A 74 -5.99 -4.77 -10.90
CA VAL A 74 -6.03 -5.47 -9.62
C VAL A 74 -5.74 -6.94 -9.89
N ASP A 75 -4.81 -7.50 -9.14
CA ASP A 75 -4.46 -8.91 -9.29
C ASP A 75 -4.18 -9.49 -7.93
N SER A 76 -3.92 -10.77 -7.88
CA SER A 76 -3.64 -11.45 -6.63
C SER A 76 -2.43 -12.35 -6.83
N CYS A 77 -1.85 -12.79 -5.74
CA CYS A 77 -0.70 -13.69 -5.80
C CYS A 77 -1.10 -15.09 -6.25
N ASN A 78 -2.38 -15.36 -6.38
CA ASN A 78 -2.94 -16.65 -6.77
C ASN A 78 -2.49 -17.79 -5.87
N ARG A 79 -2.20 -17.45 -4.66
CA ARG A 79 -1.92 -18.44 -3.64
C ARG A 79 -1.02 -19.55 -4.16
N THR A 80 0.18 -19.34 -4.17
CA THR A 80 1.14 -20.39 -4.49
C THR A 80 1.42 -21.25 -3.27
#